data_30e7c2fd6c9c7fd318b3c648b41a952c
#
_entry.id   30e7c2fd6c9c7fd318b3c648b41a952c
#
_cell.length_a   1.000
_cell.length_b   1.000
_cell.length_c   1.000
_cell.angle_alpha   90.00
_cell.angle_beta   90.00
_cell.angle_gamma   90.00
#
_symmetry.space_group_name_H-M   'P 1'
#
loop_
_entity.id
_entity.type
_entity.pdbx_description
1 polymer ?
#
loop_
_entity_poly.entity_id
_entity_poly.type
_entity_poly.pdbx_seq_one_letter_code
_entity_poly.pdbx_strand_id
1 'polypeptide(L)'
;MNNTNALEFFQNMSKKMSDDDKCVKLACNADCTDIDAKFIMKYADKNTQMLDIGTGTGLIINKMYDKVKYIECIEPFKEFSNHLVKSDNITVINKKIFDYKTDKKFDLVTIFGSMHYFNGEEAKKIYSIVKELLKSKGKLIIKNQFGVKEDVTVSGYSEEQKADYFASYRYIQNEVKLLENIGYQNIEVVDIYPPEANRWDNTHFYAIVAEM
;
A
#
# COMPACT_ATOMS: atom_id res chain seq x y z
N MET A 1 19.23 3.33 0.53
CA MET A 1 18.62 3.23 1.86
C MET A 1 17.64 2.06 1.80
N ASN A 2 17.47 1.30 2.84
CA ASN A 2 16.55 0.16 2.89
C ASN A 2 15.33 0.51 3.77
N ASN A 3 14.36 -0.39 3.85
CA ASN A 3 13.13 -0.21 4.63
C ASN A 3 13.35 -0.01 6.15
N THR A 4 14.54 -0.24 6.69
CA THR A 4 14.82 -0.18 8.14
C THR A 4 14.49 1.19 8.73
N ASN A 5 14.92 2.28 8.08
CA ASN A 5 14.66 3.64 8.57
C ASN A 5 13.17 3.98 8.58
N ALA A 6 12.43 3.51 7.56
CA ALA A 6 10.98 3.69 7.53
C ALA A 6 10.28 2.93 8.67
N LEU A 7 10.73 1.71 8.96
CA LEU A 7 10.20 0.93 10.07
C LEU A 7 10.46 1.60 11.43
N GLU A 8 11.66 2.13 11.66
CA GLU A 8 11.98 2.89 12.89
C GLU A 8 11.12 4.14 13.01
N PHE A 9 10.96 4.87 11.91
CA PHE A 9 10.09 6.04 11.84
C PHE A 9 8.65 5.70 12.24
N PHE A 10 8.03 4.69 11.60
CA PHE A 10 6.65 4.29 11.89
C PHE A 10 6.51 3.66 13.28
N GLN A 11 7.51 2.95 13.79
CA GLN A 11 7.52 2.46 15.15
C GLN A 11 7.47 3.61 16.18
N ASN A 12 8.19 4.68 15.92
CA ASN A 12 8.18 5.86 16.79
C ASN A 12 6.84 6.62 16.68
N MET A 13 6.25 6.67 15.48
CA MET A 13 4.92 7.24 15.29
C MET A 13 3.85 6.42 16.01
N SER A 14 3.87 5.11 15.85
CA SER A 14 2.85 4.23 16.44
C SER A 14 2.77 4.39 17.97
N LYS A 15 3.92 4.56 18.63
CA LYS A 15 3.99 4.79 20.09
C LYS A 15 3.40 6.13 20.53
N LYS A 16 3.27 7.09 19.60
CA LYS A 16 2.74 8.45 19.90
C LYS A 16 1.26 8.59 19.53
N MET A 17 0.69 7.61 18.83
CA MET A 17 -0.73 7.66 18.45
C MET A 17 -1.62 7.51 19.66
N SER A 18 -2.62 8.36 19.73
CA SER A 18 -3.76 8.24 20.65
C SER A 18 -4.89 7.42 19.98
N ASP A 19 -5.85 6.96 20.77
CA ASP A 19 -7.02 6.23 20.26
C ASP A 19 -7.88 7.09 19.32
N ASP A 20 -7.74 8.41 19.37
CA ASP A 20 -8.44 9.37 18.50
C ASP A 20 -7.72 9.61 17.17
N ASP A 21 -6.43 9.25 17.06
CA ASP A 21 -5.63 9.44 15.85
C ASP A 21 -5.95 8.36 14.82
N LYS A 22 -6.85 8.66 13.89
CA LYS A 22 -7.24 7.70 12.83
C LYS A 22 -6.38 7.78 11.57
N CYS A 23 -5.50 8.75 11.47
CA CYS A 23 -4.72 9.00 10.26
C CYS A 23 -3.22 9.03 10.54
N VAL A 24 -2.47 8.09 9.98
CA VAL A 24 -0.99 8.07 10.09
C VAL A 24 -0.37 9.18 9.25
N LYS A 25 -0.93 9.42 8.06
CA LYS A 25 -0.46 10.44 7.12
C LYS A 25 -1.55 10.75 6.11
N LEU A 26 -1.91 12.00 5.96
CA LEU A 26 -2.73 12.45 4.84
C LEU A 26 -1.86 12.60 3.59
N ALA A 27 -2.23 11.94 2.50
CA ALA A 27 -1.50 12.03 1.22
C ALA A 27 -1.54 13.44 0.63
N CYS A 28 -2.61 14.14 0.87
CA CYS A 28 -2.85 15.55 0.57
C CYS A 28 -3.65 16.13 1.72
N ASN A 29 -3.87 17.43 1.75
CA ASN A 29 -4.73 18.07 2.75
C ASN A 29 -6.21 17.62 2.66
N ALA A 30 -6.49 16.53 1.94
CA ALA A 30 -7.81 15.93 1.76
C ALA A 30 -7.76 14.41 2.00
N ASP A 31 -8.81 13.86 2.57
CA ASP A 31 -9.00 12.41 2.69
C ASP A 31 -9.41 11.79 1.34
N CYS A 32 -8.45 11.19 0.65
CA CYS A 32 -8.67 10.51 -0.63
C CYS A 32 -9.06 9.03 -0.46
N THR A 33 -9.26 8.52 0.75
CA THR A 33 -9.51 7.09 0.99
C THR A 33 -10.86 6.61 0.44
N ASP A 34 -11.82 7.50 0.21
CA ASP A 34 -13.07 7.17 -0.51
C ASP A 34 -12.80 6.87 -2.00
N ILE A 35 -11.86 7.59 -2.61
CA ILE A 35 -11.43 7.34 -3.99
C ILE A 35 -10.75 5.98 -4.05
N ASP A 36 -9.84 5.71 -3.11
CA ASP A 36 -9.11 4.46 -3.00
C ASP A 36 -10.06 3.26 -2.83
N ALA A 37 -10.99 3.33 -1.88
CA ALA A 37 -11.96 2.29 -1.63
C ALA A 37 -12.86 2.03 -2.86
N LYS A 38 -13.37 3.09 -3.50
CA LYS A 38 -14.15 2.98 -4.73
C LYS A 38 -13.34 2.39 -5.88
N PHE A 39 -12.05 2.71 -5.97
CA PHE A 39 -11.17 2.16 -7.00
C PHE A 39 -10.97 0.66 -6.81
N ILE A 40 -10.65 0.21 -5.59
CA ILE A 40 -10.50 -1.21 -5.25
C ILE A 40 -11.79 -1.98 -5.58
N MET A 41 -12.95 -1.40 -5.25
CA MET A 41 -14.26 -2.03 -5.49
C MET A 41 -14.64 -2.19 -6.97
N LYS A 42 -13.87 -1.66 -7.92
CA LYS A 42 -14.00 -2.02 -9.34
C LYS A 42 -13.49 -3.45 -9.64
N TYR A 43 -12.65 -3.99 -8.77
CA TYR A 43 -11.97 -5.28 -8.91
C TYR A 43 -12.36 -6.30 -7.82
N ALA A 44 -13.28 -5.94 -6.93
CA ALA A 44 -13.70 -6.76 -5.80
C ALA A 44 -15.23 -6.84 -5.69
N ASP A 45 -15.71 -7.96 -5.18
CA ASP A 45 -17.13 -8.22 -4.90
C ASP A 45 -17.30 -9.07 -3.62
N LYS A 46 -18.55 -9.47 -3.34
CA LYS A 46 -18.90 -10.31 -2.18
C LYS A 46 -18.22 -11.69 -2.10
N ASN A 47 -17.59 -12.14 -3.17
CA ASN A 47 -16.87 -13.42 -3.22
C ASN A 47 -15.36 -13.24 -3.08
N THR A 48 -14.87 -12.02 -3.17
CA THR A 48 -13.45 -11.69 -3.20
C THR A 48 -12.78 -11.98 -1.86
N GLN A 49 -11.71 -12.76 -1.88
CA GLN A 49 -10.76 -12.93 -0.79
C GLN A 49 -9.55 -12.02 -1.06
N MET A 50 -9.33 -11.10 -0.17
CA MET A 50 -8.36 -10.01 -0.35
C MET A 50 -7.23 -10.08 0.69
N LEU A 51 -6.04 -9.69 0.27
CA LEU A 51 -4.90 -9.39 1.15
C LEU A 51 -4.55 -7.91 1.00
N ASP A 52 -4.47 -7.19 2.10
CA ASP A 52 -4.02 -5.80 2.13
C ASP A 52 -2.68 -5.68 2.88
N ILE A 53 -1.67 -5.13 2.21
CA ILE A 53 -0.31 -5.04 2.72
C ILE A 53 0.02 -3.60 3.09
N GLY A 54 0.35 -3.38 4.37
CA GLY A 54 0.57 -2.05 4.92
C GLY A 54 -0.75 -1.34 5.20
N THR A 55 -1.68 -2.03 5.84
CA THR A 55 -3.06 -1.56 6.10
C THR A 55 -3.10 -0.27 6.93
N GLY A 56 -2.06 -0.01 7.74
CA GLY A 56 -2.03 1.15 8.63
C GLY A 56 -3.19 1.13 9.62
N THR A 57 -3.86 2.27 9.77
CA THR A 57 -5.04 2.40 10.64
C THR A 57 -6.34 1.90 10.02
N GLY A 58 -6.27 1.32 8.83
CA GLY A 58 -7.43 0.71 8.19
C GLY A 58 -8.39 1.67 7.51
N LEU A 59 -8.00 2.92 7.22
CA LEU A 59 -8.89 3.93 6.65
C LEU A 59 -9.61 3.47 5.37
N ILE A 60 -8.93 2.71 4.51
CA ILE A 60 -9.52 2.18 3.27
C ILE A 60 -10.37 0.95 3.60
N ILE A 61 -9.82 0.02 4.38
CA ILE A 61 -10.48 -1.25 4.69
C ILE A 61 -11.78 -1.03 5.45
N ASN A 62 -11.82 -0.09 6.41
CA ASN A 62 -13.02 0.26 7.18
C ASN A 62 -14.18 0.79 6.32
N LYS A 63 -13.90 1.21 5.06
CA LYS A 63 -14.91 1.69 4.11
C LYS A 63 -15.46 0.61 3.18
N MET A 64 -14.83 -0.58 3.16
CA MET A 64 -15.18 -1.62 2.17
C MET A 64 -15.26 -3.04 2.73
N TYR A 65 -14.90 -3.29 3.99
CA TYR A 65 -14.82 -4.64 4.56
C TYR A 65 -16.13 -5.44 4.41
N ASP A 66 -17.26 -4.79 4.55
CA ASP A 66 -18.59 -5.39 4.45
C ASP A 66 -19.01 -5.75 3.01
N LYS A 67 -18.21 -5.37 2.00
CA LYS A 67 -18.48 -5.56 0.56
C LYS A 67 -17.70 -6.72 -0.05
N VAL A 68 -16.83 -7.37 0.71
CA VAL A 68 -16.02 -8.49 0.27
C VAL A 68 -16.19 -9.70 1.17
N LYS A 69 -15.77 -10.88 0.71
CA LYS A 69 -15.90 -12.13 1.47
C LYS A 69 -14.97 -12.17 2.67
N TYR A 70 -13.72 -11.80 2.49
CA TYR A 70 -12.67 -11.94 3.51
C TYR A 70 -11.50 -11.00 3.20
N ILE A 71 -10.92 -10.41 4.24
CA ILE A 71 -9.73 -9.59 4.14
C ILE A 71 -8.70 -10.06 5.16
N GLU A 72 -7.49 -10.31 4.71
CA GLU A 72 -6.33 -10.44 5.57
C GLU A 72 -5.49 -9.16 5.48
N CYS A 73 -5.21 -8.54 6.63
CA CYS A 73 -4.53 -7.26 6.74
C CYS A 73 -3.15 -7.46 7.34
N ILE A 74 -2.09 -7.12 6.61
CA ILE A 74 -0.71 -7.13 7.11
C ILE A 74 -0.35 -5.70 7.55
N GLU A 75 -0.08 -5.53 8.84
CA GLU A 75 0.39 -4.28 9.43
C GLU A 75 1.36 -4.59 10.56
N PRO A 76 2.65 -4.19 10.46
CA PRO A 76 3.64 -4.50 11.49
C PRO A 76 3.29 -3.95 12.89
N PHE A 77 2.64 -2.79 12.94
CA PHE A 77 2.41 -2.05 14.17
C PHE A 77 0.98 -2.24 14.67
N LYS A 78 0.85 -2.90 15.82
CA LYS A 78 -0.43 -3.21 16.44
C LYS A 78 -1.21 -1.93 16.79
N GLU A 79 -0.51 -0.88 17.16
CA GLU A 79 -1.08 0.41 17.50
C GLU A 79 -1.85 1.01 16.31
N PHE A 80 -1.35 0.84 15.09
CA PHE A 80 -2.08 1.23 13.88
C PHE A 80 -3.26 0.31 13.62
N SER A 81 -3.04 -0.99 13.60
CA SER A 81 -4.09 -1.96 13.26
C SER A 81 -5.22 -2.07 14.30
N ASN A 82 -5.05 -1.54 15.51
CA ASN A 82 -6.12 -1.45 16.50
C ASN A 82 -7.30 -0.58 16.06
N HIS A 83 -7.09 0.32 15.07
CA HIS A 83 -8.15 1.17 14.51
C HIS A 83 -8.98 0.47 13.42
N LEU A 84 -8.59 -0.73 13.00
CA LEU A 84 -9.39 -1.54 12.10
C LEU A 84 -10.72 -1.92 12.75
N VAL A 85 -11.79 -1.87 11.98
CA VAL A 85 -13.10 -2.36 12.40
C VAL A 85 -13.00 -3.84 12.78
N LYS A 86 -13.62 -4.20 13.89
CA LYS A 86 -13.70 -5.61 14.33
C LYS A 86 -14.83 -6.30 13.57
N SER A 87 -14.48 -7.28 12.76
CA SER A 87 -15.42 -8.04 11.94
C SER A 87 -14.90 -9.47 11.72
N ASP A 88 -15.81 -10.43 11.65
CA ASP A 88 -15.47 -11.85 11.47
C ASP A 88 -14.81 -12.14 10.12
N ASN A 89 -14.96 -11.25 9.13
CA ASN A 89 -14.33 -11.37 7.83
C ASN A 89 -12.99 -10.64 7.71
N ILE A 90 -12.45 -10.08 8.80
CA ILE A 90 -11.13 -9.45 8.83
C ILE A 90 -10.20 -10.24 9.75
N THR A 91 -9.01 -10.56 9.24
CA THR A 91 -7.91 -11.10 10.04
C THR A 91 -6.73 -10.14 9.98
N VAL A 92 -6.23 -9.72 11.14
CA VAL A 92 -5.07 -8.83 11.26
C VAL A 92 -3.82 -9.64 11.60
N ILE A 93 -2.76 -9.43 10.83
CA ILE A 93 -1.45 -10.05 10.99
C ILE A 93 -0.41 -8.98 11.29
N ASN A 94 0.02 -8.87 12.54
CA ASN A 94 1.04 -7.90 12.94
C ASN A 94 2.45 -8.45 12.67
N LYS A 95 2.80 -8.48 11.39
CA LYS A 95 4.12 -8.90 10.88
C LYS A 95 4.54 -8.01 9.71
N LYS A 96 5.85 -8.01 9.43
CA LYS A 96 6.36 -7.47 8.16
C LYS A 96 5.98 -8.42 7.02
N ILE A 97 5.83 -7.90 5.80
CA ILE A 97 5.51 -8.75 4.63
C ILE A 97 6.55 -9.86 4.41
N PHE A 98 7.83 -9.60 4.69
CA PHE A 98 8.88 -10.60 4.55
C PHE A 98 8.80 -11.77 5.55
N ASP A 99 8.11 -11.56 6.68
CA ASP A 99 7.91 -12.55 7.75
C ASP A 99 6.54 -13.24 7.65
N TYR A 100 5.70 -12.79 6.69
CA TYR A 100 4.39 -13.35 6.47
C TYR A 100 4.49 -14.68 5.72
N LYS A 101 3.81 -15.70 6.22
CA LYS A 101 3.73 -17.05 5.63
C LYS A 101 2.31 -17.54 5.71
N THR A 102 1.80 -18.04 4.60
CA THR A 102 0.46 -18.61 4.48
C THR A 102 0.36 -19.54 3.27
N ASP A 103 -0.53 -20.53 3.34
CA ASP A 103 -0.91 -21.36 2.20
C ASP A 103 -2.15 -20.81 1.49
N LYS A 104 -2.75 -19.73 1.99
CA LYS A 104 -3.90 -19.08 1.38
C LYS A 104 -3.51 -18.43 0.06
N LYS A 105 -4.48 -18.38 -0.87
CA LYS A 105 -4.39 -17.63 -2.12
C LYS A 105 -5.53 -16.61 -2.18
N PHE A 106 -5.24 -15.48 -2.76
CA PHE A 106 -6.14 -14.33 -2.79
C PHE A 106 -6.58 -14.00 -4.23
N ASP A 107 -7.80 -13.51 -4.36
CA ASP A 107 -8.32 -13.00 -5.62
C ASP A 107 -7.74 -11.61 -5.91
N LEU A 108 -7.46 -10.86 -4.84
CA LEU A 108 -6.98 -9.49 -4.90
C LEU A 108 -5.94 -9.23 -3.81
N VAL A 109 -4.82 -8.62 -4.19
CA VAL A 109 -3.83 -8.08 -3.25
C VAL A 109 -3.70 -6.57 -3.46
N THR A 110 -3.72 -5.80 -2.38
CA THR A 110 -3.56 -4.34 -2.42
C THR A 110 -2.33 -3.89 -1.64
N ILE A 111 -1.61 -2.87 -2.18
CA ILE A 111 -0.47 -2.22 -1.54
C ILE A 111 -0.62 -0.72 -1.76
N PHE A 112 -1.17 -0.01 -0.79
CA PHE A 112 -1.48 1.40 -0.93
C PHE A 112 -0.58 2.26 -0.03
N GLY A 113 0.18 3.17 -0.65
CA GLY A 113 0.96 4.19 0.05
C GLY A 113 2.17 3.69 0.85
N SER A 114 2.68 2.48 0.58
CA SER A 114 3.80 1.92 1.33
C SER A 114 5.04 1.59 0.47
N MET A 115 4.89 1.43 -0.86
CA MET A 115 6.00 0.99 -1.72
C MET A 115 7.15 1.99 -1.87
N HIS A 116 6.93 3.27 -1.58
CA HIS A 116 7.99 4.28 -1.60
C HIS A 116 8.96 4.21 -0.40
N TYR A 117 8.68 3.33 0.56
CA TYR A 117 9.58 3.03 1.68
C TYR A 117 10.49 1.82 1.41
N PHE A 118 10.35 1.17 0.27
CA PHE A 118 11.16 0.02 -0.15
C PHE A 118 12.04 0.40 -1.34
N ASN A 119 13.29 -0.04 -1.33
CA ASN A 119 14.16 0.09 -2.51
C ASN A 119 13.75 -0.90 -3.62
N GLY A 120 14.38 -0.79 -4.80
CA GLY A 120 14.01 -1.61 -5.96
C GLY A 120 14.16 -3.12 -5.73
N GLU A 121 15.19 -3.57 -5.00
CA GLU A 121 15.39 -4.99 -4.68
C GLU A 121 14.34 -5.51 -3.69
N GLU A 122 13.98 -4.69 -2.71
CA GLU A 122 12.91 -5.02 -1.76
C GLU A 122 11.55 -5.05 -2.47
N ALA A 123 11.29 -4.09 -3.36
CA ALA A 123 10.08 -4.06 -4.18
C ALA A 123 9.96 -5.33 -5.04
N LYS A 124 11.04 -5.73 -5.71
CA LYS A 124 11.11 -6.98 -6.49
C LYS A 124 10.75 -8.20 -5.64
N LYS A 125 11.32 -8.28 -4.43
CA LYS A 125 11.00 -9.39 -3.51
C LYS A 125 9.53 -9.38 -3.08
N ILE A 126 8.97 -8.21 -2.75
CA ILE A 126 7.56 -8.08 -2.35
C ILE A 126 6.65 -8.53 -3.50
N TYR A 127 6.88 -8.04 -4.72
CA TYR A 127 6.07 -8.42 -5.87
C TYR A 127 6.18 -9.92 -6.20
N SER A 128 7.37 -10.51 -6.02
CA SER A 128 7.53 -11.96 -6.18
C SER A 128 6.76 -12.75 -5.12
N ILE A 129 6.77 -12.30 -3.85
CA ILE A 129 5.97 -12.91 -2.77
C ILE A 129 4.48 -12.78 -3.12
N VAL A 130 4.03 -11.59 -3.53
CA VAL A 130 2.61 -11.36 -3.86
C VAL A 130 2.16 -12.22 -5.03
N LYS A 131 3.01 -12.41 -6.05
CA LYS A 131 2.71 -13.30 -7.17
C LYS A 131 2.40 -14.72 -6.70
N GLU A 132 3.18 -15.23 -5.74
CA GLU A 132 2.94 -16.55 -5.15
C GLU A 132 1.68 -16.62 -4.28
N LEU A 133 1.17 -15.49 -3.81
CA LEU A 133 -0.06 -15.41 -3.00
C LEU A 133 -1.33 -15.22 -3.82
N LEU A 134 -1.21 -14.85 -5.08
CA LEU A 134 -2.36 -14.67 -5.97
C LEU A 134 -2.89 -16.00 -6.49
N LYS A 135 -4.20 -16.08 -6.69
CA LYS A 135 -4.85 -17.10 -7.49
C LYS A 135 -4.57 -16.87 -8.97
N SER A 136 -4.80 -17.88 -9.82
CA SER A 136 -4.84 -17.67 -11.27
C SER A 136 -5.86 -16.59 -11.61
N LYS A 137 -5.48 -15.61 -12.45
CA LYS A 137 -6.23 -14.39 -12.78
C LYS A 137 -6.48 -13.46 -11.59
N GLY A 138 -5.82 -13.71 -10.44
CA GLY A 138 -5.83 -12.78 -9.32
C GLY A 138 -5.11 -11.49 -9.67
N LYS A 139 -5.47 -10.41 -9.01
CA LYS A 139 -4.95 -9.07 -9.32
C LYS A 139 -4.14 -8.49 -8.17
N LEU A 140 -3.08 -7.80 -8.52
CA LEU A 140 -2.33 -6.91 -7.65
C LEU A 140 -2.70 -5.46 -7.99
N ILE A 141 -3.08 -4.68 -7.00
CA ILE A 141 -3.26 -3.23 -7.12
C ILE A 141 -2.25 -2.53 -6.23
N ILE A 142 -1.41 -1.72 -6.85
CA ILE A 142 -0.44 -0.88 -6.15
C ILE A 142 -0.87 0.58 -6.35
N LYS A 143 -1.09 1.34 -5.27
CA LYS A 143 -1.29 2.78 -5.38
C LYS A 143 -0.18 3.48 -4.61
N ASN A 144 0.52 4.35 -5.31
CA ASN A 144 1.63 5.09 -4.74
C ASN A 144 1.83 6.42 -5.48
N GLN A 145 2.59 7.33 -4.88
CA GLN A 145 3.19 8.42 -5.62
C GLN A 145 4.44 7.87 -6.33
N PHE A 146 4.55 8.08 -7.63
CA PHE A 146 5.65 7.60 -8.47
C PHE A 146 6.37 8.77 -9.13
N GLY A 147 7.63 8.61 -9.49
CA GLY A 147 8.33 9.50 -10.39
C GLY A 147 7.74 9.43 -11.81
N VAL A 148 7.61 10.59 -12.47
CA VAL A 148 6.99 10.68 -13.82
C VAL A 148 8.03 10.56 -14.93
N LYS A 149 9.23 11.10 -14.73
CA LYS A 149 10.34 11.10 -15.72
C LYS A 149 11.52 10.26 -15.27
N GLU A 150 11.74 10.18 -13.97
CA GLU A 150 12.85 9.50 -13.32
C GLU A 150 12.49 9.18 -11.86
N ASP A 151 13.36 8.46 -11.16
CA ASP A 151 13.22 8.24 -9.72
C ASP A 151 13.38 9.57 -8.98
N VAL A 152 12.48 9.83 -8.02
CA VAL A 152 12.53 11.01 -7.16
C VAL A 152 12.75 10.58 -5.72
N THR A 153 13.83 11.04 -5.12
CA THR A 153 14.12 10.79 -3.69
C THR A 153 13.89 12.06 -2.90
N VAL A 154 13.09 11.96 -1.86
CA VAL A 154 12.84 13.02 -0.89
C VAL A 154 13.43 12.60 0.43
N SER A 155 14.31 13.43 0.99
CA SER A 155 14.91 13.21 2.31
C SER A 155 15.07 14.55 3.02
N GLY A 156 14.86 14.56 4.32
CA GLY A 156 15.01 15.74 5.16
C GLY A 156 14.06 15.72 6.35
N TYR A 157 14.15 16.75 7.17
CA TYR A 157 13.26 16.89 8.32
C TYR A 157 11.85 17.26 7.87
N SER A 158 10.87 16.53 8.35
CA SER A 158 9.45 16.82 8.13
C SER A 158 8.89 17.57 9.33
N GLU A 159 8.54 18.82 9.14
CA GLU A 159 7.86 19.61 10.19
C GLU A 159 6.48 19.04 10.56
N GLU A 160 5.77 18.49 9.58
CA GLU A 160 4.47 17.83 9.78
C GLU A 160 4.59 16.64 10.73
N GLN A 161 5.66 15.86 10.58
CA GLN A 161 5.86 14.62 11.33
C GLN A 161 6.87 14.76 12.47
N LYS A 162 7.51 15.92 12.59
CA LYS A 162 8.57 16.22 13.58
C LYS A 162 9.65 15.13 13.64
N ALA A 163 10.06 14.64 12.47
CA ALA A 163 11.04 13.58 12.32
C ALA A 163 11.71 13.63 10.93
N ASP A 164 12.86 12.98 10.81
CA ASP A 164 13.50 12.79 9.51
C ASP A 164 12.65 11.89 8.62
N TYR A 165 12.34 12.39 7.45
CA TYR A 165 11.52 11.71 6.44
C TYR A 165 12.39 11.26 5.28
N PHE A 166 12.09 10.08 4.77
CA PHE A 166 12.68 9.54 3.55
C PHE A 166 11.63 8.82 2.72
N ALA A 167 11.58 9.13 1.43
CA ALA A 167 10.80 8.39 0.46
C ALA A 167 11.53 8.30 -0.87
N SER A 168 11.40 7.16 -1.54
CA SER A 168 11.90 6.95 -2.90
C SER A 168 10.71 6.66 -3.82
N TYR A 169 10.34 7.65 -4.61
CA TYR A 169 9.29 7.55 -5.61
C TYR A 169 9.92 7.03 -6.91
N ARG A 170 9.88 5.72 -7.09
CA ARG A 170 10.46 5.08 -8.27
C ARG A 170 9.74 5.52 -9.55
N TYR A 171 10.48 5.59 -10.63
CA TYR A 171 9.94 5.95 -11.94
C TYR A 171 8.89 4.94 -12.39
N ILE A 172 7.69 5.41 -12.75
CA ILE A 172 6.52 4.57 -13.05
C ILE A 172 6.81 3.53 -14.15
N GLN A 173 7.59 3.89 -15.19
CA GLN A 173 7.91 2.96 -16.28
C GLN A 173 8.85 1.84 -15.82
N ASN A 174 9.76 2.13 -14.89
CA ASN A 174 10.63 1.11 -14.31
C ASN A 174 9.85 0.15 -13.41
N GLU A 175 8.84 0.65 -12.70
CA GLU A 175 7.95 -0.17 -11.88
C GLU A 175 7.12 -1.12 -12.73
N VAL A 176 6.56 -0.65 -13.85
CA VAL A 176 5.84 -1.50 -14.82
C VAL A 176 6.76 -2.57 -15.38
N LYS A 177 7.96 -2.22 -15.86
CA LYS A 177 8.96 -3.19 -16.36
C LYS A 177 9.36 -4.21 -15.29
N LEU A 178 9.45 -3.80 -14.03
CA LEU A 178 9.76 -4.70 -12.94
C LEU A 178 8.67 -5.77 -12.77
N LEU A 179 7.41 -5.37 -12.82
CA LEU A 179 6.26 -6.28 -12.74
C LEU A 179 6.21 -7.23 -13.95
N GLU A 180 6.43 -6.72 -15.18
CA GLU A 180 6.53 -7.53 -16.40
C GLU A 180 7.63 -8.60 -16.28
N ASN A 181 8.82 -8.20 -15.80
CA ASN A 181 9.95 -9.11 -15.63
C ASN A 181 9.70 -10.20 -14.56
N ILE A 182 8.84 -9.93 -13.57
CA ILE A 182 8.38 -10.92 -12.60
C ILE A 182 7.34 -11.86 -13.22
N GLY A 183 6.71 -11.44 -14.32
CA GLY A 183 5.74 -12.21 -15.09
C GLY A 183 4.29 -11.88 -14.73
N TYR A 184 4.01 -10.68 -14.27
CA TYR A 184 2.66 -10.11 -14.27
C TYR A 184 2.24 -9.75 -15.70
N GLN A 185 0.95 -9.82 -15.96
CA GLN A 185 0.34 -9.56 -17.28
C GLN A 185 -0.76 -8.50 -17.14
N ASN A 186 -1.26 -8.02 -18.30
CA ASN A 186 -2.38 -7.07 -18.35
C ASN A 186 -2.18 -5.87 -17.42
N ILE A 187 -0.96 -5.30 -17.44
CA ILE A 187 -0.58 -4.22 -16.54
C ILE A 187 -1.18 -2.90 -17.04
N GLU A 188 -1.99 -2.28 -16.22
CA GLU A 188 -2.64 -1.00 -16.46
C GLU A 188 -2.13 0.05 -15.47
N VAL A 189 -1.78 1.24 -15.95
CA VAL A 189 -1.46 2.41 -15.13
C VAL A 189 -2.65 3.36 -15.18
N VAL A 190 -3.23 3.63 -14.03
CA VAL A 190 -4.44 4.46 -13.89
C VAL A 190 -4.12 5.72 -13.12
N ASP A 191 -4.48 6.87 -13.69
CA ASP A 191 -4.47 8.14 -12.98
C ASP A 191 -5.61 8.14 -11.95
N ILE A 192 -5.26 8.16 -10.67
CA ILE A 192 -6.25 7.95 -9.60
C ILE A 192 -6.60 9.24 -8.85
N TYR A 193 -5.66 10.18 -8.79
CA TYR A 193 -5.86 11.43 -8.06
C TYR A 193 -5.67 12.65 -8.95
N PRO A 194 -6.36 13.75 -8.65
CA PRO A 194 -6.16 14.99 -9.38
C PRO A 194 -4.73 15.55 -9.17
N PRO A 195 -4.19 16.32 -10.10
CA PRO A 195 -2.83 16.86 -10.04
C PRO A 195 -2.51 17.63 -8.75
N GLU A 196 -3.51 18.26 -8.15
CA GLU A 196 -3.38 19.04 -6.91
C GLU A 196 -3.03 18.17 -5.69
N ALA A 197 -3.21 16.85 -5.80
CA ALA A 197 -2.81 15.90 -4.77
C ALA A 197 -1.29 15.65 -4.75
N ASN A 198 -0.55 16.04 -5.78
CA ASN A 198 0.89 15.84 -5.86
C ASN A 198 1.61 16.72 -4.86
N ARG A 199 2.61 16.15 -4.17
CA ARG A 199 3.40 16.87 -3.16
C ARG A 199 4.75 17.37 -3.67
N TRP A 200 5.28 16.72 -4.71
CA TRP A 200 6.64 16.93 -5.20
C TRP A 200 6.64 17.08 -6.70
N ASP A 201 7.51 17.94 -7.18
CA ASP A 201 7.76 18.08 -8.62
C ASP A 201 8.18 16.72 -9.20
N ASN A 202 7.87 16.53 -10.49
CA ASN A 202 8.17 15.28 -11.21
C ASN A 202 7.62 14.01 -10.57
N THR A 203 6.55 14.12 -9.76
CA THR A 203 5.85 12.97 -9.18
C THR A 203 4.35 13.04 -9.46
N HIS A 204 3.69 11.88 -9.47
CA HIS A 204 2.24 11.79 -9.58
C HIS A 204 1.70 10.52 -8.90
N PHE A 205 0.46 10.58 -8.42
CA PHE A 205 -0.22 9.44 -7.86
C PHE A 205 -0.84 8.58 -8.95
N TYR A 206 -0.35 7.36 -9.10
CA TYR A 206 -0.91 6.36 -9.99
C TYR A 206 -1.34 5.11 -9.18
N ALA A 207 -2.34 4.43 -9.72
CA ALA A 207 -2.58 3.03 -9.40
C ALA A 207 -2.06 2.16 -10.55
N ILE A 208 -1.36 1.08 -10.21
CA ILE A 208 -0.98 0.01 -11.15
C ILE A 208 -1.86 -1.18 -10.84
N VAL A 209 -2.56 -1.69 -11.85
CA VAL A 209 -3.32 -2.93 -11.77
C VAL A 209 -2.58 -3.96 -12.62
N ALA A 210 -2.22 -5.10 -12.03
CA ALA A 210 -1.49 -6.16 -12.71
C ALA A 210 -2.15 -7.52 -12.42
N GLU A 211 -2.17 -8.41 -13.38
CA GLU A 211 -2.82 -9.72 -13.30
C GLU A 211 -1.78 -10.84 -13.24
N MET A 212 -2.11 -11.90 -12.50
CA MET A 212 -1.33 -13.12 -12.42
C MET A 212 -1.57 -14.03 -13.65
#